data_9d3cd4f9bc9a3eb0118f7955f690e22f
#
_entry.id   9d3cd4f9bc9a3eb0118f7955f690e22f
#
_cell.length_a   1.000
_cell.length_b   1.000
_cell.length_c   1.000
_cell.angle_alpha   90.00
_cell.angle_beta   90.00
_cell.angle_gamma   90.00
#
_symmetry.space_group_name_H-M   'P 1'
#
loop_
_entity.id
_entity.type
_entity.pdbx_description
1 polymer ?
#
loop_
_entity_poly.entity_id
_entity_poly.type
_entity_poly.pdbx_seq_one_letter_code
_entity_poly.pdbx_strand_id
1 'polypeptide(L)'
;SAAEIFEAGDGNDILIGRGGADVFRGGAGVDQIKVPDLNFASIDGGTGTDILHLDGKDLHLDLASFGDKIQGIETICIYGRGDNTLSLTSDSVLNLSDTSNTLKLHGNAGDHVTVQDDGWVDGGVKGFYHTYTNDDAVLLVGANLAIEFA
;
A
#
# COMPACT_ATOMS: atom_id res chain seq x y z
N SER A 1 4.26 -22.54 2.23
CA SER A 1 4.92 -22.44 0.94
C SER A 1 6.38 -22.04 1.10
N ALA A 2 7.16 -22.24 0.06
CA ALA A 2 8.58 -21.92 0.06
C ALA A 2 8.79 -20.41 -0.12
N ALA A 3 9.90 -19.88 0.42
CA ALA A 3 10.33 -18.53 0.17
C ALA A 3 10.84 -18.42 -1.28
N GLU A 4 10.35 -17.44 -2.01
CA GLU A 4 10.67 -17.21 -3.41
C GLU A 4 11.20 -15.79 -3.62
N ILE A 5 11.97 -15.60 -4.70
CA ILE A 5 12.44 -14.27 -5.09
C ILE A 5 11.86 -13.95 -6.47
N PHE A 6 11.10 -12.87 -6.56
CA PHE A 6 10.49 -12.38 -7.79
C PHE A 6 11.24 -11.12 -8.23
N GLU A 7 11.88 -11.19 -9.38
CA GLU A 7 12.56 -10.05 -10.01
C GLU A 7 12.00 -9.88 -11.41
N ALA A 8 11.26 -8.80 -11.64
CA ALA A 8 10.56 -8.59 -12.90
C ALA A 8 11.41 -7.86 -13.93
N GLY A 9 12.17 -6.84 -13.53
CA GLY A 9 12.99 -6.06 -14.46
C GLY A 9 12.25 -4.85 -15.01
N ASP A 10 12.51 -4.50 -16.26
CA ASP A 10 11.87 -3.36 -16.90
C ASP A 10 10.50 -3.75 -17.47
N GLY A 11 9.59 -2.79 -17.51
CA GLY A 11 8.24 -2.96 -18.04
C GLY A 11 7.20 -2.95 -16.96
N ASN A 12 5.94 -3.15 -17.36
CA ASN A 12 4.82 -3.17 -16.41
C ASN A 12 4.48 -4.63 -16.10
N ASP A 13 4.86 -5.08 -14.92
CA ASP A 13 4.83 -6.48 -14.56
C ASP A 13 3.77 -6.78 -13.50
N ILE A 14 3.34 -8.04 -13.40
CA ILE A 14 2.45 -8.51 -12.36
C ILE A 14 3.13 -9.66 -11.61
N LEU A 15 3.42 -9.44 -10.33
CA LEU A 15 4.06 -10.41 -9.46
C LEU A 15 3.02 -10.94 -8.47
N ILE A 16 2.77 -12.24 -8.50
CA ILE A 16 1.76 -12.87 -7.64
C ILE A 16 2.44 -13.84 -6.69
N GLY A 17 2.43 -13.47 -5.40
CA GLY A 17 2.90 -14.35 -4.34
C GLY A 17 1.86 -15.41 -3.99
N ARG A 18 2.32 -16.54 -3.48
CA ARG A 18 1.47 -17.65 -3.06
C ARG A 18 1.62 -17.96 -1.57
N GLY A 19 2.13 -17.00 -0.84
CA GLY A 19 2.43 -17.14 0.58
C GLY A 19 3.85 -17.63 0.82
N GLY A 20 4.34 -17.39 2.02
CA GLY A 20 5.70 -17.66 2.40
C GLY A 20 6.50 -16.36 2.54
N ALA A 21 7.77 -16.49 2.91
CA ALA A 21 8.65 -15.33 3.12
C ALA A 21 9.26 -14.87 1.80
N ASP A 22 8.42 -14.42 0.88
CA ASP A 22 8.83 -14.04 -0.46
C ASP A 22 9.48 -12.66 -0.52
N VAL A 23 10.33 -12.47 -1.53
CA VAL A 23 10.95 -11.18 -1.86
C VAL A 23 10.43 -10.75 -3.22
N PHE A 24 9.91 -9.53 -3.31
CA PHE A 24 9.38 -8.98 -4.57
C PHE A 24 10.20 -7.76 -4.98
N ARG A 25 10.66 -7.75 -6.23
CA ARG A 25 11.34 -6.62 -6.87
C ARG A 25 10.71 -6.36 -8.22
N GLY A 26 9.95 -5.27 -8.32
CA GLY A 26 9.29 -4.90 -9.58
C GLY A 26 10.27 -4.42 -10.63
N GLY A 27 11.15 -3.50 -10.27
CA GLY A 27 12.10 -2.92 -11.20
C GLY A 27 11.64 -1.58 -11.74
N ALA A 28 11.76 -1.36 -13.04
CA ALA A 28 11.33 -0.10 -13.64
C ALA A 28 10.01 -0.26 -14.37
N GLY A 29 9.09 0.65 -14.18
CA GLY A 29 7.78 0.66 -14.84
C GLY A 29 6.64 0.77 -13.85
N VAL A 30 5.47 0.33 -14.25
CA VAL A 30 4.30 0.25 -13.37
C VAL A 30 4.04 -1.21 -13.04
N ASP A 31 4.40 -1.61 -11.83
CA ASP A 31 4.32 -3.00 -11.42
C ASP A 31 3.18 -3.23 -10.44
N GLN A 32 2.60 -4.41 -10.49
CA GLN A 32 1.57 -4.84 -9.55
C GLN A 32 2.10 -6.03 -8.76
N ILE A 33 2.09 -5.90 -7.43
CA ILE A 33 2.54 -6.95 -6.54
C ILE A 33 1.35 -7.41 -5.70
N LYS A 34 0.96 -8.67 -5.85
CA LYS A 34 -0.21 -9.25 -5.17
C LYS A 34 0.25 -10.24 -4.12
N VAL A 35 -0.18 -10.05 -2.89
CA VAL A 35 0.18 -10.91 -1.76
C VAL A 35 -1.07 -11.46 -1.07
N PRO A 36 -1.10 -12.78 -0.80
CA PRO A 36 -2.26 -13.41 -0.14
C PRO A 36 -2.21 -13.29 1.38
N ASP A 37 -1.06 -12.93 1.95
CA ASP A 37 -0.85 -12.76 3.38
C ASP A 37 0.26 -11.74 3.64
N LEU A 38 0.60 -11.54 4.90
CA LEU A 38 1.60 -10.56 5.34
C LEU A 38 2.93 -11.20 5.76
N ASN A 39 3.19 -12.42 5.34
CA ASN A 39 4.39 -13.17 5.70
C ASN A 39 5.58 -12.92 4.77
N PHE A 40 5.42 -12.10 3.74
CA PHE A 40 6.51 -11.77 2.82
C PHE A 40 7.73 -11.20 3.54
N ALA A 41 8.92 -11.43 2.97
CA ALA A 41 10.17 -10.93 3.53
C ALA A 41 10.38 -9.45 3.18
N SER A 42 10.13 -9.08 1.92
CA SER A 42 10.22 -7.69 1.49
C SER A 42 9.49 -7.45 0.18
N ILE A 43 9.08 -6.20 -0.03
CA ILE A 43 8.45 -5.72 -1.26
C ILE A 43 9.16 -4.42 -1.65
N ASP A 44 9.67 -4.38 -2.87
CA ASP A 44 10.24 -3.17 -3.49
C ASP A 44 9.65 -3.03 -4.90
N GLY A 45 8.79 -2.05 -5.07
CA GLY A 45 8.22 -1.77 -6.38
C GLY A 45 9.25 -1.27 -7.38
N GLY A 46 10.26 -0.53 -6.90
CA GLY A 46 11.31 0.03 -7.74
C GLY A 46 10.99 1.44 -8.19
N THR A 47 11.30 1.74 -9.45
CA THR A 47 11.03 3.07 -10.01
C THR A 47 9.76 3.06 -10.86
N GLY A 48 9.02 4.17 -10.82
CA GLY A 48 7.74 4.31 -11.50
C GLY A 48 6.61 4.42 -10.49
N THR A 49 5.42 4.01 -10.88
CA THR A 49 4.24 4.03 -10.01
C THR A 49 3.78 2.60 -9.77
N ASP A 50 4.03 2.09 -8.60
CA ASP A 50 3.81 0.69 -8.29
C ASP A 50 2.63 0.47 -7.35
N ILE A 51 2.01 -0.70 -7.45
CA ILE A 51 0.77 -1.02 -6.77
C ILE A 51 0.96 -2.29 -5.93
N LEU A 52 0.67 -2.19 -4.63
CA LEU A 52 0.58 -3.34 -3.75
C LEU A 52 -0.89 -3.74 -3.58
N HIS A 53 -1.21 -4.97 -3.92
CA HIS A 53 -2.54 -5.54 -3.70
C HIS A 53 -2.50 -6.52 -2.54
N LEU A 54 -3.35 -6.30 -1.54
CA LEU A 54 -3.63 -7.30 -0.50
C LEU A 54 -4.74 -8.20 -1.02
N ASP A 55 -4.38 -9.39 -1.48
CA ASP A 55 -5.28 -10.32 -2.15
C ASP A 55 -5.73 -11.47 -1.24
N GLY A 56 -5.64 -11.27 0.03
CA GLY A 56 -6.07 -12.23 1.05
C GLY A 56 -7.39 -11.83 1.70
N LYS A 57 -7.72 -12.52 2.79
CA LYS A 57 -8.94 -12.29 3.54
C LYS A 57 -8.61 -11.76 4.93
N ASP A 58 -9.34 -10.71 5.34
CA ASP A 58 -9.26 -10.14 6.69
C ASP A 58 -7.82 -9.80 7.10
N LEU A 59 -7.06 -9.18 6.19
CA LEU A 59 -5.68 -8.79 6.44
C LEU A 59 -5.62 -7.46 7.17
N HIS A 60 -4.67 -7.35 8.12
CA HIS A 60 -4.43 -6.13 8.89
C HIS A 60 -2.99 -5.69 8.66
N LEU A 61 -2.77 -4.77 7.74
CA LEU A 61 -1.43 -4.25 7.43
C LEU A 61 -1.18 -2.97 8.22
N ASP A 62 -0.19 -3.02 9.11
CA ASP A 62 0.31 -1.85 9.82
C ASP A 62 1.63 -1.40 9.18
N LEU A 63 1.58 -0.35 8.37
CA LEU A 63 2.75 0.13 7.64
C LEU A 63 3.89 0.55 8.56
N ALA A 64 3.58 1.11 9.72
CA ALA A 64 4.61 1.52 10.67
C ALA A 64 5.42 0.32 11.20
N SER A 65 4.76 -0.83 11.37
CA SER A 65 5.44 -2.06 11.84
C SER A 65 6.31 -2.71 10.78
N PHE A 66 6.00 -2.49 9.51
CA PHE A 66 6.74 -3.11 8.41
C PHE A 66 8.00 -2.33 8.04
N GLY A 67 8.04 -1.02 8.29
CA GLY A 67 9.22 -0.19 8.04
C GLY A 67 9.78 -0.39 6.63
N ASP A 68 11.06 -0.75 6.53
CA ASP A 68 11.75 -0.91 5.26
C ASP A 68 11.37 -2.17 4.47
N LYS A 69 10.51 -3.02 5.01
CA LYS A 69 10.06 -4.22 4.29
C LYS A 69 9.19 -3.90 3.07
N ILE A 70 8.56 -2.73 3.05
CA ILE A 70 7.74 -2.27 1.93
C ILE A 70 8.28 -0.94 1.46
N GLN A 71 8.77 -0.89 0.22
CA GLN A 71 9.34 0.31 -0.39
C GLN A 71 8.92 0.44 -1.84
N GLY A 72 8.98 1.66 -2.37
CA GLY A 72 8.74 1.92 -3.79
C GLY A 72 7.29 1.68 -4.20
N ILE A 73 6.33 1.91 -3.30
CA ILE A 73 4.90 1.67 -3.55
C ILE A 73 4.14 3.00 -3.44
N GLU A 74 3.42 3.36 -4.46
CA GLU A 74 2.63 4.60 -4.55
C GLU A 74 1.13 4.36 -4.42
N THR A 75 0.67 3.14 -4.60
CA THR A 75 -0.74 2.77 -4.47
C THR A 75 -0.88 1.46 -3.71
N ILE A 76 -1.79 1.43 -2.73
CA ILE A 76 -2.14 0.20 -2.01
C ILE A 76 -3.62 -0.07 -2.22
N CYS A 77 -3.93 -1.29 -2.68
CA CYS A 77 -5.29 -1.77 -2.87
C CYS A 77 -5.58 -2.87 -1.86
N ILE A 78 -6.61 -2.68 -1.06
CA ILE A 78 -6.99 -3.65 -0.02
C ILE A 78 -8.31 -4.34 -0.36
N TYR A 79 -8.56 -4.56 -1.66
CA TYR A 79 -9.77 -5.18 -2.18
C TYR A 79 -9.98 -6.65 -1.80
N GLY A 80 -9.02 -7.30 -1.19
CA GLY A 80 -9.11 -8.71 -0.89
C GLY A 80 -10.44 -9.10 -0.23
N ARG A 81 -10.64 -10.36 0.03
CA ARG A 81 -11.87 -10.85 0.61
C ARG A 81 -11.99 -10.45 2.07
N GLY A 82 -13.22 -10.31 2.55
CA GLY A 82 -13.50 -9.92 3.92
C GLY A 82 -13.20 -8.46 4.17
N ASP A 83 -12.99 -8.11 5.43
CA ASP A 83 -12.74 -6.74 5.85
C ASP A 83 -11.25 -6.54 6.11
N ASN A 84 -10.56 -5.89 5.18
CA ASN A 84 -9.13 -5.61 5.28
C ASN A 84 -8.90 -4.26 5.94
N THR A 85 -7.81 -4.14 6.70
CA THR A 85 -7.48 -2.92 7.43
C THR A 85 -6.05 -2.50 7.13
N LEU A 86 -5.86 -1.21 6.92
CA LEU A 86 -4.55 -0.59 6.75
C LEU A 86 -4.37 0.47 7.85
N SER A 87 -3.28 0.37 8.59
CA SER A 87 -2.91 1.40 9.57
C SER A 87 -1.64 2.10 9.13
N LEU A 88 -1.56 3.41 9.31
CA LEU A 88 -0.43 4.21 8.86
C LEU A 88 -0.26 5.49 9.68
N THR A 89 0.91 6.11 9.50
CA THR A 89 1.23 7.45 9.99
C THR A 89 1.71 8.30 8.82
N SER A 90 1.89 9.61 9.03
CA SER A 90 2.49 10.49 8.01
C SER A 90 3.89 10.02 7.61
N ASP A 91 4.69 9.56 8.56
CA ASP A 91 6.01 9.01 8.27
C ASP A 91 5.94 7.76 7.42
N SER A 92 4.93 6.91 7.62
CA SER A 92 4.71 5.73 6.78
C SER A 92 4.53 6.12 5.32
N VAL A 93 3.75 7.16 5.05
CA VAL A 93 3.51 7.66 3.69
C VAL A 93 4.81 8.16 3.06
N LEU A 94 5.59 8.95 3.83
CA LEU A 94 6.83 9.53 3.31
C LEU A 94 7.93 8.50 3.08
N ASN A 95 7.94 7.42 3.86
CA ASN A 95 8.96 6.37 3.75
C ASN A 95 8.63 5.30 2.69
N LEU A 96 7.38 5.24 2.24
CA LEU A 96 6.92 4.18 1.34
C LEU A 96 7.46 4.34 -0.08
N SER A 97 7.70 5.57 -0.51
CA SER A 97 8.19 5.87 -1.86
C SER A 97 9.24 6.96 -1.83
N ASP A 98 10.32 6.79 -2.61
CA ASP A 98 11.37 7.80 -2.79
C ASP A 98 11.01 8.84 -3.85
N THR A 99 10.01 8.54 -4.69
CA THR A 99 9.66 9.39 -5.84
C THR A 99 8.38 10.19 -5.61
N SER A 100 7.60 9.85 -4.59
CA SER A 100 6.33 10.49 -4.32
C SER A 100 6.06 10.56 -2.82
N ASN A 101 5.49 11.65 -2.36
CA ASN A 101 4.99 11.79 -1.00
C ASN A 101 3.46 11.58 -0.94
N THR A 102 2.87 11.03 -1.99
CA THR A 102 1.45 10.75 -2.12
C THR A 102 1.20 9.26 -2.14
N LEU A 103 0.31 8.79 -1.29
CA LEU A 103 -0.15 7.41 -1.27
C LEU A 103 -1.63 7.35 -1.66
N LYS A 104 -1.95 6.56 -2.69
CA LYS A 104 -3.33 6.29 -3.09
C LYS A 104 -3.81 5.00 -2.46
N LEU A 105 -5.03 5.03 -1.94
CA LEU A 105 -5.63 3.89 -1.26
C LEU A 105 -6.95 3.50 -1.91
N HIS A 106 -7.12 2.23 -2.22
CA HIS A 106 -8.36 1.67 -2.76
C HIS A 106 -8.82 0.49 -1.91
N GLY A 107 -10.12 0.36 -1.75
CA GLY A 107 -10.70 -0.76 -1.02
C GLY A 107 -12.17 -0.93 -1.35
N ASN A 108 -12.79 -1.93 -0.73
CA ASN A 108 -14.22 -2.22 -0.84
C ASN A 108 -14.96 -1.72 0.40
N ALA A 109 -16.29 -1.74 0.33
CA ALA A 109 -17.11 -1.49 1.51
C ALA A 109 -16.77 -2.53 2.59
N GLY A 110 -16.56 -2.07 3.82
CA GLY A 110 -16.10 -2.90 4.93
C GLY A 110 -14.61 -2.81 5.20
N ASP A 111 -13.83 -2.34 4.23
CA ASP A 111 -12.40 -2.11 4.44
C ASP A 111 -12.17 -0.78 5.15
N HIS A 112 -11.13 -0.73 5.98
CA HIS A 112 -10.85 0.44 6.81
C HIS A 112 -9.40 0.87 6.74
N VAL A 113 -9.19 2.18 6.80
CA VAL A 113 -7.87 2.79 7.02
C VAL A 113 -7.89 3.49 8.37
N THR A 114 -6.90 3.23 9.21
CA THR A 114 -6.71 3.91 10.48
C THR A 114 -5.43 4.74 10.43
N VAL A 115 -5.56 6.04 10.63
CA VAL A 115 -4.43 6.96 10.68
C VAL A 115 -4.09 7.20 12.15
N GLN A 116 -2.85 6.90 12.53
CA GLN A 116 -2.46 6.76 13.93
C GLN A 116 -1.78 8.02 14.51
N ASP A 117 -1.50 9.02 13.68
CA ASP A 117 -0.89 10.27 14.13
C ASP A 117 -1.80 11.47 13.91
N ASP A 118 -1.47 12.56 14.59
CA ASP A 118 -2.21 13.82 14.53
C ASP A 118 -1.72 14.71 13.39
N GLY A 119 -2.45 15.79 13.13
CA GLY A 119 -2.01 16.85 12.23
C GLY A 119 -2.56 16.73 10.80
N TRP A 120 -3.40 15.74 10.53
CA TRP A 120 -3.99 15.58 9.21
C TRP A 120 -5.08 16.62 8.96
N VAL A 121 -5.08 17.18 7.76
CA VAL A 121 -6.04 18.17 7.32
C VAL A 121 -6.87 17.58 6.18
N ASP A 122 -8.19 17.68 6.30
CA ASP A 122 -9.13 17.25 5.27
C ASP A 122 -9.13 18.27 4.13
N GLY A 123 -8.67 17.87 2.95
CA GLY A 123 -8.62 18.68 1.73
C GLY A 123 -9.84 18.56 0.85
N GLY A 124 -10.83 17.76 1.23
CA GLY A 124 -12.05 17.55 0.48
C GLY A 124 -11.95 16.48 -0.60
N VAL A 125 -13.04 16.31 -1.33
CA VAL A 125 -13.15 15.31 -2.40
C VAL A 125 -12.78 15.95 -3.73
N LYS A 126 -11.89 15.27 -4.47
CA LYS A 126 -11.51 15.66 -5.84
C LYS A 126 -11.57 14.41 -6.72
N GLY A 127 -12.52 14.37 -7.66
CA GLY A 127 -12.73 13.21 -8.51
C GLY A 127 -13.17 12.01 -7.68
N PHE A 128 -12.43 10.91 -7.76
CA PHE A 128 -12.73 9.67 -7.07
C PHE A 128 -12.07 9.56 -5.69
N TYR A 129 -11.36 10.59 -5.23
CA TYR A 129 -10.56 10.53 -4.02
C TYR A 129 -10.90 11.62 -3.03
N HIS A 130 -10.88 11.27 -1.75
CA HIS A 130 -10.85 12.22 -0.66
C HIS A 130 -9.37 12.47 -0.30
N THR A 131 -8.96 13.72 -0.25
CA THR A 131 -7.56 14.12 -0.03
C THR A 131 -7.34 14.52 1.42
N TYR A 132 -6.30 13.98 2.04
CA TYR A 132 -5.84 14.35 3.38
C TYR A 132 -4.35 14.67 3.33
N THR A 133 -3.94 15.70 4.06
CA THR A 133 -2.54 16.13 4.08
C THR A 133 -2.02 16.28 5.51
N ASN A 134 -0.73 15.98 5.70
CA ASN A 134 -0.03 16.22 6.94
C ASN A 134 1.40 16.62 6.59
N ASP A 135 1.71 17.92 6.69
CA ASP A 135 2.95 18.51 6.17
C ASP A 135 3.16 18.07 4.70
N ASP A 136 4.22 17.33 4.39
CA ASP A 136 4.52 16.89 3.03
C ASP A 136 3.76 15.61 2.62
N ALA A 137 3.20 14.88 3.57
CA ALA A 137 2.50 13.63 3.29
C ALA A 137 1.10 13.89 2.72
N VAL A 138 0.73 13.15 1.68
CA VAL A 138 -0.57 13.24 1.03
C VAL A 138 -1.21 11.86 0.93
N LEU A 139 -2.46 11.75 1.39
CA LEU A 139 -3.29 10.56 1.20
C LEU A 139 -4.41 10.86 0.23
N LEU A 140 -4.58 9.99 -0.76
CA LEU A 140 -5.74 9.97 -1.64
C LEU A 140 -6.53 8.70 -1.35
N VAL A 141 -7.70 8.85 -0.76
CA VAL A 141 -8.52 7.72 -0.28
C VAL A 141 -9.71 7.52 -1.21
N GLY A 142 -9.85 6.33 -1.76
CA GLY A 142 -10.93 5.98 -2.66
C GLY A 142 -12.31 6.05 -1.99
N ALA A 143 -13.35 6.27 -2.77
CA ALA A 143 -14.69 6.61 -2.28
C ALA A 143 -15.35 5.51 -1.42
N ASN A 144 -15.02 4.24 -1.66
CA ASN A 144 -15.63 3.11 -0.96
C ASN A 144 -14.90 2.74 0.34
N LEU A 145 -13.78 3.38 0.62
CA LEU A 145 -12.91 3.04 1.72
C LEU A 145 -13.20 3.95 2.92
N ALA A 146 -13.45 3.36 4.08
CA ALA A 146 -13.65 4.11 5.32
C ALA A 146 -12.30 4.50 5.92
N ILE A 147 -12.18 5.72 6.44
CA ILE A 147 -10.97 6.21 7.09
C ILE A 147 -11.29 6.75 8.47
N GLU A 148 -10.43 6.42 9.44
CA GLU A 148 -10.54 6.88 10.83
C GLU A 148 -9.22 7.50 11.26
N PHE A 149 -9.29 8.58 12.02
CA PHE A 149 -8.13 9.23 12.63
C PHE A 149 -8.15 8.92 14.12
N ALA A 150 -7.20 8.13 14.56
CA ALA A 150 -7.13 7.66 15.96
C ALA A 150 -6.63 8.76 16.91
#